data_62fe942b3b875d2fb72b4320c7f6488c
#
_entry.id   62fe942b3b875d2fb72b4320c7f6488c
#
_cell.length_a   1.000
_cell.length_b   1.000
_cell.length_c   1.000
_cell.angle_alpha   90.00
_cell.angle_beta   90.00
_cell.angle_gamma   90.00
#
_symmetry.space_group_name_H-M   'P 1'
#
loop_
_entity.id
_entity.type
_entity.pdbx_description
1 polymer ?
#
loop_
_entity_poly.entity_id
_entity_poly.type
_entity_poly.pdbx_seq_one_letter_code
_entity_poly.pdbx_strand_id
1 'polypeptide(L)'
;MAVAEYFRDQGDHVLFFADSITRFAEAHREVALAVGEPGSLRGYPPSTASTITELCERAGPGYDSPGDITAIFSILVAASDMEGPIADMLRGVLDGHVVLDRAIAERGRFPAIDLLRSVSRSLPDAATDSENDIVLQARKLLGVYEHHEMMVKAGLYTKGSDAEIDHAISAWSGLDAFIAQSEGLGGTTASFEALAECLAQQIGAATPTT
;
A
#
# COMPACT_ATOMS: atom_id res chain seq x y z
N MET A 1 3.92 20.98 -6.85
CA MET A 1 2.94 21.31 -5.80
C MET A 1 2.23 22.64 -6.05
N ALA A 2 2.87 23.82 -6.21
CA ALA A 2 2.19 25.11 -6.40
C ALA A 2 1.11 25.15 -7.52
N VAL A 3 1.32 24.44 -8.63
CA VAL A 3 0.31 24.31 -9.70
C VAL A 3 -0.90 23.48 -9.22
N ALA A 4 -0.65 22.44 -8.44
CA ALA A 4 -1.71 21.61 -7.87
C ALA A 4 -2.56 22.43 -6.87
N GLU A 5 -1.91 23.22 -6.02
CA GLU A 5 -2.59 24.12 -5.08
C GLU A 5 -3.46 25.16 -5.80
N TYR A 6 -2.98 25.69 -6.91
CA TYR A 6 -3.75 26.65 -7.72
C TYR A 6 -5.08 26.05 -8.20
N PHE A 7 -5.09 24.82 -8.68
CA PHE A 7 -6.32 24.14 -9.11
C PHE A 7 -7.21 23.74 -7.93
N ARG A 8 -6.61 23.21 -6.85
CA ARG A 8 -7.33 22.92 -5.61
C ARG A 8 -8.09 24.15 -5.10
N ASP A 9 -7.42 25.32 -5.08
CA ASP A 9 -8.00 26.55 -4.56
C ASP A 9 -9.15 27.08 -5.45
N GLN A 10 -9.28 26.57 -6.68
CA GLN A 10 -10.44 26.78 -7.55
C GLN A 10 -11.57 25.76 -7.34
N GLY A 11 -11.38 24.81 -6.46
CA GLY A 11 -12.37 23.78 -6.14
C GLY A 11 -12.19 22.46 -6.88
N ASP A 12 -11.08 22.29 -7.59
CA ASP A 12 -10.80 21.05 -8.31
C ASP A 12 -10.25 19.94 -7.39
N HIS A 13 -10.56 18.69 -7.73
CA HIS A 13 -9.92 17.50 -7.16
C HIS A 13 -8.68 17.16 -7.97
N VAL A 14 -7.50 17.39 -7.39
CA VAL A 14 -6.22 17.28 -8.08
C VAL A 14 -5.53 15.97 -7.72
N LEU A 15 -5.14 15.20 -8.72
CA LEU A 15 -4.19 14.09 -8.52
C LEU A 15 -2.77 14.59 -8.77
N PHE A 16 -1.97 14.62 -7.70
CA PHE A 16 -0.55 14.95 -7.77
C PHE A 16 0.29 13.68 -7.75
N PHE A 17 1.11 13.47 -8.78
CA PHE A 17 2.01 12.32 -8.85
C PHE A 17 3.47 12.79 -8.94
N ALA A 18 4.32 12.34 -8.02
CA ALA A 18 5.74 12.64 -8.01
C ALA A 18 6.59 11.36 -8.04
N ASP A 19 7.24 11.14 -9.15
CA ASP A 19 8.17 10.03 -9.38
C ASP A 19 9.58 10.59 -9.61
N SER A 20 10.47 10.54 -8.61
CA SER A 20 10.34 9.97 -7.26
C SER A 20 10.86 10.97 -6.22
N ILE A 21 10.34 10.85 -4.99
CA ILE A 21 10.84 11.62 -3.85
C ILE A 21 12.29 11.26 -3.53
N THR A 22 12.72 10.04 -3.79
CA THR A 22 14.12 9.63 -3.61
C THR A 22 15.07 10.52 -4.42
N ARG A 23 14.74 10.79 -5.70
CA ARG A 23 15.57 11.67 -6.54
C ARG A 23 15.53 13.12 -6.10
N PHE A 24 14.38 13.58 -5.62
CA PHE A 24 14.25 14.92 -5.02
C PHE A 24 15.14 15.03 -3.78
N ALA A 25 15.12 14.03 -2.90
CA ALA A 25 15.95 13.99 -1.69
C ALA A 25 17.45 13.97 -2.03
N GLU A 26 17.85 13.21 -3.04
CA GLU A 26 19.24 13.16 -3.52
C GLU A 26 19.71 14.52 -4.05
N ALA A 27 18.91 15.16 -4.91
CA ALA A 27 19.23 16.49 -5.45
C ALA A 27 19.30 17.54 -4.33
N HIS A 28 18.36 17.54 -3.40
CA HIS A 28 18.38 18.43 -2.24
C HIS A 28 19.65 18.21 -1.38
N ARG A 29 20.00 16.95 -1.12
CA ARG A 29 21.21 16.59 -0.38
C ARG A 29 22.46 17.17 -1.04
N GLU A 30 22.62 17.05 -2.36
CA GLU A 30 23.77 17.59 -3.07
C GLU A 30 23.89 19.11 -2.87
N VAL A 31 22.78 19.83 -3.00
CA VAL A 31 22.75 21.29 -2.80
C VAL A 31 23.07 21.66 -1.35
N ALA A 32 22.44 21.01 -0.38
CA ALA A 32 22.64 21.30 1.04
C ALA A 32 24.08 21.01 1.51
N LEU A 33 24.68 19.91 1.07
CA LEU A 33 26.09 19.61 1.35
C LEU A 33 27.04 20.64 0.69
N ALA A 34 26.72 21.11 -0.53
CA ALA A 34 27.55 22.08 -1.23
C ALA A 34 27.55 23.46 -0.53
N VAL A 35 26.49 23.83 0.18
CA VAL A 35 26.43 25.05 0.99
C VAL A 35 26.94 24.86 2.42
N GLY A 36 27.46 23.65 2.76
CA GLY A 36 28.15 23.36 4.03
C GLY A 36 27.25 22.81 5.14
N GLU A 37 26.02 22.40 4.85
CA GLU A 37 25.18 21.73 5.83
C GLU A 37 25.76 20.33 6.16
N PRO A 38 25.90 19.96 7.46
CA PRO A 38 26.46 18.66 7.80
C PRO A 38 25.51 17.52 7.43
N GLY A 39 26.04 16.45 6.84
CA GLY A 39 25.29 15.20 6.63
C GLY A 39 24.97 14.53 7.97
N SER A 40 23.70 14.18 8.17
CA SER A 40 23.22 13.36 9.29
C SER A 40 22.34 12.22 8.76
N LEU A 41 21.76 11.39 9.61
CA LEU A 41 20.79 10.35 9.22
C LEU A 41 21.16 9.61 7.91
N ARG A 42 22.22 8.80 7.96
CA ARG A 42 22.73 8.06 6.77
C ARG A 42 23.18 8.98 5.62
N GLY A 43 23.65 10.20 5.94
CA GLY A 43 24.22 11.14 4.98
C GLY A 43 23.26 12.17 4.39
N TYR A 44 22.00 12.19 4.82
CA TYR A 44 21.06 13.26 4.45
C TYR A 44 21.14 14.41 5.46
N PRO A 45 21.24 15.66 5.01
CA PRO A 45 21.14 16.84 5.86
C PRO A 45 19.77 16.96 6.54
N PRO A 46 19.66 17.57 7.73
CA PRO A 46 18.39 17.79 8.43
C PRO A 46 17.34 18.55 7.59
N SER A 47 17.79 19.51 6.75
CA SER A 47 16.92 20.28 5.87
C SER A 47 16.22 19.40 4.82
N THR A 48 16.80 18.27 4.43
CA THR A 48 16.17 17.32 3.50
C THR A 48 14.87 16.76 4.09
N ALA A 49 14.89 16.38 5.37
CA ALA A 49 13.71 15.90 6.06
C ALA A 49 12.61 16.96 6.11
N SER A 50 12.97 18.17 6.54
CA SER A 50 12.04 19.30 6.64
C SER A 50 11.39 19.62 5.31
N THR A 51 12.20 19.68 4.23
CA THR A 51 11.69 20.01 2.89
C THR A 51 10.75 18.95 2.32
N ILE A 52 11.04 17.66 2.58
CA ILE A 52 10.16 16.56 2.15
C ILE A 52 8.85 16.60 2.94
N THR A 53 8.91 16.77 4.26
CA THR A 53 7.73 16.88 5.10
C THR A 53 6.86 18.05 4.65
N GLU A 54 7.43 19.23 4.46
CA GLU A 54 6.72 20.42 3.97
C GLU A 54 6.05 20.17 2.60
N LEU A 55 6.72 19.44 1.70
CA LEU A 55 6.13 19.07 0.41
C LEU A 55 4.91 18.16 0.57
N CYS A 56 4.98 17.17 1.47
CA CYS A 56 3.89 16.23 1.72
C CYS A 56 2.69 16.90 2.40
N GLU A 57 2.93 17.74 3.39
CA GLU A 57 1.91 18.47 4.17
C GLU A 57 1.07 19.44 3.30
N ARG A 58 1.54 19.78 2.11
CA ARG A 58 0.82 20.62 1.13
C ARG A 58 -0.23 19.86 0.34
N ALA A 59 -0.26 18.53 0.43
CA ALA A 59 -1.35 17.71 -0.10
C ALA A 59 -2.57 17.78 0.84
N GLY A 60 -3.71 17.31 0.35
CA GLY A 60 -4.96 17.27 1.10
C GLY A 60 -5.92 18.41 0.78
N PRO A 61 -6.93 18.63 1.63
CA PRO A 61 -7.98 19.63 1.39
C PRO A 61 -7.46 21.06 1.42
N GLY A 62 -8.11 21.93 0.67
CA GLY A 62 -7.84 23.38 0.69
C GLY A 62 -8.38 24.05 1.94
N TYR A 63 -7.76 25.15 2.36
CA TYR A 63 -8.33 26.03 3.37
C TYR A 63 -9.38 26.91 2.70
N ASP A 64 -10.61 26.89 3.19
CA ASP A 64 -11.76 27.63 2.61
C ASP A 64 -12.08 27.29 1.14
N SER A 65 -11.64 26.15 0.61
CA SER A 65 -11.93 25.66 -0.75
C SER A 65 -12.52 24.26 -0.69
N PRO A 66 -13.51 23.92 -1.56
CA PRO A 66 -14.04 22.57 -1.67
C PRO A 66 -13.09 21.59 -2.39
N GLY A 67 -12.00 22.09 -2.98
CA GLY A 67 -11.03 21.27 -3.70
C GLY A 67 -10.06 20.54 -2.78
N ASP A 68 -9.43 19.50 -3.31
CA ASP A 68 -8.41 18.72 -2.60
C ASP A 68 -7.24 18.31 -3.52
N ILE A 69 -6.15 17.86 -2.90
CA ILE A 69 -5.01 17.24 -3.59
C ILE A 69 -4.81 15.84 -3.03
N THR A 70 -5.08 14.83 -3.84
CA THR A 70 -4.62 13.48 -3.59
C THR A 70 -3.21 13.32 -4.14
N ALA A 71 -2.22 13.08 -3.27
CA ALA A 71 -0.82 12.99 -3.68
C ALA A 71 -0.32 11.54 -3.62
N ILE A 72 0.37 11.11 -4.68
CA ILE A 72 1.07 9.84 -4.76
C ILE A 72 2.56 10.10 -4.95
N PHE A 73 3.35 9.69 -3.99
CA PHE A 73 4.79 9.82 -3.98
C PHE A 73 5.46 8.46 -4.19
N SER A 74 6.22 8.29 -5.27
CA SER A 74 7.01 7.07 -5.43
C SER A 74 8.35 7.20 -4.70
N ILE A 75 8.79 6.07 -4.14
CA ILE A 75 10.06 5.93 -3.40
C ILE A 75 10.82 4.76 -3.99
N LEU A 76 12.08 4.98 -4.32
CA LEU A 76 13.00 3.92 -4.73
C LEU A 76 13.76 3.41 -3.51
N VAL A 77 13.51 2.16 -3.13
CA VAL A 77 14.23 1.51 -2.03
C VAL A 77 15.27 0.53 -2.58
N ALA A 78 16.50 0.57 -2.04
CA ALA A 78 17.55 -0.36 -2.45
C ALA A 78 17.32 -1.72 -1.80
N ALA A 79 17.35 -2.80 -2.59
CA ALA A 79 17.34 -4.18 -2.11
C ALA A 79 16.24 -4.50 -1.05
N SER A 80 15.04 -3.93 -1.21
CA SER A 80 13.92 -4.09 -0.26
C SER A 80 14.17 -3.46 1.12
N ASP A 81 15.14 -2.53 1.25
CA ASP A 81 15.44 -1.81 2.49
C ASP A 81 14.35 -0.74 2.77
N MET A 82 13.21 -1.22 3.30
CA MET A 82 12.12 -0.36 3.74
C MET A 82 12.48 0.49 4.97
N GLU A 83 13.64 0.27 5.57
CA GLU A 83 14.17 1.04 6.69
C GLU A 83 15.13 2.17 6.26
N GLY A 84 15.23 2.41 4.96
CA GLY A 84 15.97 3.55 4.42
C GLY A 84 15.43 4.87 4.96
N PRO A 85 16.27 5.90 5.18
CA PRO A 85 15.90 7.13 5.87
C PRO A 85 14.74 7.87 5.21
N ILE A 86 14.66 7.87 3.88
CA ILE A 86 13.58 8.52 3.14
C ILE A 86 12.27 7.73 3.27
N ALA A 87 12.33 6.39 3.18
CA ALA A 87 11.15 5.55 3.34
C ALA A 87 10.57 5.64 4.75
N ASP A 88 11.43 5.62 5.77
CA ASP A 88 11.01 5.73 7.17
C ASP A 88 10.37 7.09 7.48
N MET A 89 10.97 8.17 7.00
CA MET A 89 10.44 9.53 7.13
C MET A 89 9.05 9.65 6.49
N LEU A 90 8.90 9.21 5.25
CA LEU A 90 7.63 9.31 4.53
C LEU A 90 6.54 8.44 5.13
N ARG A 91 6.87 7.27 5.67
CA ARG A 91 5.92 6.49 6.46
C ARG A 91 5.41 7.22 7.70
N GLY A 92 6.22 8.11 8.27
CA GLY A 92 5.82 8.95 9.40
C GLY A 92 4.85 10.08 9.04
N VAL A 93 4.91 10.57 7.81
CA VAL A 93 4.18 11.77 7.36
C VAL A 93 2.94 11.43 6.54
N LEU A 94 2.99 10.39 5.70
CA LEU A 94 1.91 10.06 4.75
C LEU A 94 0.80 9.23 5.42
N ASP A 95 -0.41 9.30 4.84
CA ASP A 95 -1.62 8.59 5.30
C ASP A 95 -1.63 7.09 4.96
N GLY A 96 -0.59 6.60 4.32
CA GLY A 96 -0.42 5.20 4.01
C GLY A 96 0.70 4.95 3.01
N HIS A 97 0.95 3.69 2.72
CA HIS A 97 1.92 3.30 1.71
C HIS A 97 1.54 1.98 1.05
N VAL A 98 1.87 1.85 -0.21
CA VAL A 98 1.71 0.64 -1.00
C VAL A 98 3.10 0.07 -1.27
N VAL A 99 3.34 -1.16 -0.83
CA VAL A 99 4.62 -1.87 -1.05
C VAL A 99 4.51 -2.68 -2.34
N LEU A 100 5.46 -2.47 -3.25
CA LEU A 100 5.64 -3.31 -4.43
C LEU A 100 6.79 -4.29 -4.17
N ASP A 101 6.54 -5.57 -4.37
CA ASP A 101 7.52 -6.62 -4.11
C ASP A 101 7.99 -7.30 -5.41
N ARG A 102 9.32 -7.42 -5.54
CA ARG A 102 9.94 -8.00 -6.71
C ARG A 102 9.62 -9.49 -6.88
N ALA A 103 9.55 -10.26 -5.79
CA ALA A 103 9.25 -11.68 -5.85
C ALA A 103 7.80 -11.94 -6.33
N ILE A 104 6.89 -11.01 -6.04
CA ILE A 104 5.52 -11.04 -6.57
C ILE A 104 5.53 -10.80 -8.09
N ALA A 105 6.30 -9.82 -8.56
CA ALA A 105 6.43 -9.54 -9.99
C ALA A 105 7.09 -10.72 -10.75
N GLU A 106 8.14 -11.32 -10.18
CA GLU A 106 8.86 -12.45 -10.79
C GLU A 106 7.99 -13.69 -10.96
N ARG A 107 6.95 -13.90 -10.13
CA ARG A 107 5.95 -14.96 -10.32
C ARG A 107 4.80 -14.58 -11.25
N GLY A 108 4.87 -13.40 -11.90
CA GLY A 108 3.94 -12.96 -12.93
C GLY A 108 2.66 -12.31 -12.44
N ARG A 109 2.53 -12.01 -11.14
CA ARG A 109 1.36 -11.28 -10.62
C ARG A 109 1.57 -9.77 -10.70
N PHE A 110 0.66 -9.08 -11.39
CA PHE A 110 0.64 -7.62 -11.51
C PHE A 110 -0.76 -7.08 -11.21
N PRO A 111 -0.87 -5.94 -10.51
CA PRO A 111 0.23 -5.17 -9.89
C PRO A 111 0.94 -5.97 -8.80
N ALA A 112 2.25 -5.76 -8.66
CA ALA A 112 3.10 -6.51 -7.73
C ALA A 112 2.96 -6.04 -6.26
N ILE A 113 1.74 -5.78 -5.83
CA ILE A 113 1.42 -5.21 -4.51
C ILE A 113 1.52 -6.28 -3.43
N ASP A 114 2.33 -6.03 -2.42
CA ASP A 114 2.33 -6.77 -1.16
C ASP A 114 1.32 -6.14 -0.19
N LEU A 115 0.16 -6.75 -0.05
CA LEU A 115 -0.93 -6.24 0.78
C LEU A 115 -0.63 -6.32 2.28
N LEU A 116 0.11 -7.30 2.73
CA LEU A 116 0.39 -7.47 4.16
C LEU A 116 1.36 -6.43 4.67
N ARG A 117 2.29 -5.99 3.82
CA ARG A 117 3.24 -4.92 4.11
C ARG A 117 2.72 -3.52 3.77
N SER A 118 1.61 -3.42 3.03
CA SER A 118 0.95 -2.15 2.70
C SER A 118 0.00 -1.71 3.81
N VAL A 119 -0.08 -0.40 4.04
CA VAL A 119 -0.88 0.19 5.13
C VAL A 119 -1.69 1.37 4.61
N SER A 120 -2.95 1.47 5.04
CA SER A 120 -3.77 2.68 4.98
C SER A 120 -4.06 3.16 6.40
N ARG A 121 -3.80 4.42 6.69
CA ARG A 121 -4.16 5.05 7.96
C ARG A 121 -5.57 5.66 7.94
N SER A 122 -6.16 5.78 6.76
CA SER A 122 -7.55 6.22 6.60
C SER A 122 -8.56 5.15 7.05
N LEU A 123 -8.13 3.90 7.20
CA LEU A 123 -8.95 2.85 7.81
C LEU A 123 -8.78 2.89 9.35
N PRO A 124 -9.86 2.62 10.11
CA PRO A 124 -11.18 2.14 9.66
C PRO A 124 -12.15 3.23 9.19
N ASP A 125 -11.85 4.52 9.39
CA ASP A 125 -12.81 5.64 9.27
C ASP A 125 -13.29 5.86 7.81
N ALA A 126 -12.48 5.50 6.82
CA ALA A 126 -12.81 5.64 5.39
C ALA A 126 -13.70 4.51 4.82
N ALA A 127 -14.11 3.55 5.65
CA ALA A 127 -14.95 2.43 5.25
C ALA A 127 -16.05 2.17 6.29
N THR A 128 -17.13 1.50 5.86
CA THR A 128 -18.17 1.03 6.78
C THR A 128 -17.67 -0.13 7.64
N ASP A 129 -18.36 -0.41 8.76
CA ASP A 129 -18.00 -1.53 9.64
C ASP A 129 -17.96 -2.87 8.87
N SER A 130 -18.93 -3.11 7.99
CA SER A 130 -18.98 -4.32 7.16
C SER A 130 -17.83 -4.41 6.15
N GLU A 131 -17.42 -3.31 5.55
CA GLU A 131 -16.26 -3.25 4.65
C GLU A 131 -14.96 -3.47 5.41
N ASN A 132 -14.83 -2.90 6.62
CA ASN A 132 -13.68 -3.13 7.50
C ASN A 132 -13.56 -4.59 7.90
N ASP A 133 -14.69 -5.26 8.23
CA ASP A 133 -14.71 -6.69 8.55
C ASP A 133 -14.23 -7.55 7.38
N ILE A 134 -14.68 -7.25 6.16
CA ILE A 134 -14.27 -7.92 4.92
C ILE A 134 -12.76 -7.76 4.69
N VAL A 135 -12.23 -6.54 4.83
CA VAL A 135 -10.80 -6.26 4.69
C VAL A 135 -9.99 -7.03 5.74
N LEU A 136 -10.44 -7.02 7.00
CA LEU A 136 -9.79 -7.73 8.10
C LEU A 136 -9.74 -9.24 7.85
N GLN A 137 -10.86 -9.82 7.40
CA GLN A 137 -10.94 -11.25 7.06
C GLN A 137 -10.00 -11.61 5.90
N ALA A 138 -9.98 -10.83 4.82
CA ALA A 138 -9.09 -11.05 3.69
C ALA A 138 -7.61 -11.00 4.11
N ARG A 139 -7.23 -9.97 4.88
CA ARG A 139 -5.85 -9.82 5.40
C ARG A 139 -5.46 -10.97 6.33
N LYS A 140 -6.39 -11.43 7.19
CA LYS A 140 -6.15 -12.57 8.07
C LYS A 140 -5.85 -13.84 7.27
N LEU A 141 -6.66 -14.15 6.25
CA LEU A 141 -6.47 -15.34 5.41
C LEU A 141 -5.16 -15.27 4.62
N LEU A 142 -4.83 -14.12 4.05
CA LEU A 142 -3.55 -13.91 3.38
C LEU A 142 -2.36 -14.10 4.33
N GLY A 143 -2.45 -13.57 5.55
CA GLY A 143 -1.40 -13.71 6.57
C GLY A 143 -1.19 -15.16 7.02
N VAL A 144 -2.27 -15.91 7.23
CA VAL A 144 -2.20 -17.33 7.55
C VAL A 144 -1.57 -18.12 6.41
N TYR A 145 -1.97 -17.84 5.17
CA TYR A 145 -1.38 -18.51 4.01
C TYR A 145 0.12 -18.22 3.87
N GLU A 146 0.52 -16.95 3.93
CA GLU A 146 1.93 -16.54 3.79
C GLU A 146 2.81 -17.16 4.87
N HIS A 147 2.32 -17.21 6.11
CA HIS A 147 3.06 -17.85 7.21
C HIS A 147 3.30 -19.35 6.96
N HIS A 148 2.38 -20.04 6.29
CA HIS A 148 2.45 -21.48 6.05
C HIS A 148 2.83 -21.85 4.60
N GLU A 149 3.03 -20.86 3.72
CA GLU A 149 3.27 -21.06 2.29
C GLU A 149 4.40 -22.07 2.02
N MET A 150 5.50 -21.93 2.76
CA MET A 150 6.67 -22.80 2.58
C MET A 150 6.36 -24.27 2.93
N MET A 151 5.58 -24.50 3.99
CA MET A 151 5.16 -25.84 4.40
C MET A 151 4.19 -26.46 3.39
N VAL A 152 3.26 -25.65 2.86
CA VAL A 152 2.31 -26.09 1.82
C VAL A 152 3.04 -26.44 0.52
N LYS A 153 3.94 -25.57 0.05
CA LYS A 153 4.73 -25.79 -1.18
C LYS A 153 5.68 -27.01 -1.07
N ALA A 154 6.20 -27.28 0.10
CA ALA A 154 7.04 -28.44 0.35
C ALA A 154 6.24 -29.76 0.47
N GLY A 155 4.90 -29.71 0.42
CA GLY A 155 4.05 -30.91 0.58
C GLY A 155 4.04 -31.47 2.01
N LEU A 156 4.44 -30.67 2.99
CA LEU A 156 4.50 -31.09 4.41
C LEU A 156 3.19 -30.84 5.17
N TYR A 157 2.24 -30.11 4.55
CA TYR A 157 0.93 -29.88 5.12
C TYR A 157 -0.05 -30.98 4.71
N THR A 158 -0.79 -31.51 5.68
CA THR A 158 -1.86 -32.47 5.43
C THR A 158 -3.21 -31.76 5.54
N LYS A 159 -4.01 -31.78 4.48
CA LYS A 159 -5.36 -31.20 4.47
C LYS A 159 -6.21 -31.82 5.56
N GLY A 160 -6.94 -31.00 6.30
CA GLY A 160 -7.79 -31.40 7.42
C GLY A 160 -7.09 -31.39 8.78
N SER A 161 -5.77 -31.10 8.85
CA SER A 161 -5.06 -30.97 10.12
C SER A 161 -5.33 -29.69 10.88
N ASP A 162 -5.65 -28.61 10.15
CA ASP A 162 -5.99 -27.30 10.72
C ASP A 162 -7.01 -26.59 9.83
N ALA A 163 -8.17 -26.28 10.38
CA ALA A 163 -9.28 -25.67 9.63
C ALA A 163 -8.98 -24.23 9.17
N GLU A 164 -8.15 -23.48 9.92
CA GLU A 164 -7.78 -22.11 9.56
C GLU A 164 -6.80 -22.11 8.38
N ILE A 165 -5.83 -23.02 8.39
CA ILE A 165 -4.88 -23.18 7.29
C ILE A 165 -5.60 -23.70 6.04
N ASP A 166 -6.50 -24.68 6.17
CA ASP A 166 -7.30 -25.17 5.04
C ASP A 166 -8.12 -24.07 4.40
N HIS A 167 -8.74 -23.21 5.21
CA HIS A 167 -9.50 -22.06 4.72
C HIS A 167 -8.59 -21.05 4.01
N ALA A 168 -7.43 -20.74 4.57
CA ALA A 168 -6.46 -19.84 3.96
C ALA A 168 -5.94 -20.36 2.61
N ILE A 169 -5.64 -21.67 2.51
CA ILE A 169 -5.22 -22.31 1.25
C ILE A 169 -6.34 -22.23 0.20
N SER A 170 -7.59 -22.49 0.59
CA SER A 170 -8.72 -22.42 -0.35
C SER A 170 -8.98 -21.00 -0.84
N ALA A 171 -8.84 -19.99 0.01
CA ALA A 171 -9.09 -18.58 -0.30
C ALA A 171 -7.97 -17.93 -1.12
N TRP A 172 -6.74 -18.40 -1.00
CA TRP A 172 -5.56 -17.74 -1.54
C TRP A 172 -5.64 -17.47 -3.05
N SER A 173 -6.05 -18.46 -3.85
CA SER A 173 -6.10 -18.31 -5.31
C SER A 173 -7.13 -17.26 -5.76
N GLY A 174 -8.27 -17.17 -5.09
CA GLY A 174 -9.30 -16.17 -5.35
C GLY A 174 -8.83 -14.77 -4.95
N LEU A 175 -8.21 -14.63 -3.78
CA LEU A 175 -7.66 -13.36 -3.31
C LEU A 175 -6.49 -12.88 -4.17
N ASP A 176 -5.58 -13.77 -4.59
CA ASP A 176 -4.47 -13.40 -5.47
C ASP A 176 -4.98 -12.96 -6.85
N ALA A 177 -6.00 -13.63 -7.41
CA ALA A 177 -6.67 -13.25 -8.64
C ALA A 177 -7.41 -11.90 -8.51
N PHE A 178 -8.09 -11.65 -7.37
CA PHE A 178 -8.74 -10.37 -7.10
C PHE A 178 -7.74 -9.21 -7.09
N ILE A 179 -6.57 -9.40 -6.47
CA ILE A 179 -5.50 -8.39 -6.45
C ILE A 179 -4.87 -8.18 -7.84
N ALA A 180 -4.82 -9.23 -8.67
CA ALA A 180 -4.24 -9.21 -10.00
C ALA A 180 -5.14 -8.56 -11.07
N GLN A 181 -6.33 -8.09 -10.71
CA GLN A 181 -7.23 -7.46 -11.69
C GLN A 181 -6.61 -6.18 -12.28
N SER A 182 -6.55 -6.15 -13.60
CA SER A 182 -6.00 -5.01 -14.36
C SER A 182 -7.07 -4.02 -14.80
N GLU A 183 -8.34 -4.42 -14.80
CA GLU A 183 -9.48 -3.56 -15.15
C GLU A 183 -10.18 -3.07 -13.90
N GLY A 184 -10.51 -1.77 -13.86
CA GLY A 184 -11.21 -1.18 -12.73
C GLY A 184 -12.62 -1.76 -12.56
N LEU A 185 -12.98 -2.10 -11.34
CA LEU A 185 -14.29 -2.68 -10.99
C LEU A 185 -15.44 -1.65 -10.99
N GLY A 186 -15.19 -0.41 -11.38
CA GLY A 186 -16.23 0.64 -11.42
C GLY A 186 -16.37 1.42 -10.10
N GLY A 187 -15.36 1.39 -9.24
CA GLY A 187 -15.28 2.17 -7.99
C GLY A 187 -15.10 1.33 -6.74
N THR A 188 -15.06 2.02 -5.60
CA THR A 188 -14.82 1.38 -4.30
C THR A 188 -15.91 0.40 -3.90
N THR A 189 -17.18 0.75 -4.09
CA THR A 189 -18.33 -0.11 -3.76
C THR A 189 -18.25 -1.45 -4.52
N ALA A 190 -18.06 -1.40 -5.85
CA ALA A 190 -17.94 -2.61 -6.65
C ALA A 190 -16.70 -3.45 -6.27
N SER A 191 -15.64 -2.80 -5.81
CA SER A 191 -14.44 -3.51 -5.30
C SER A 191 -14.72 -4.24 -4.00
N PHE A 192 -15.47 -3.65 -3.06
CA PHE A 192 -15.88 -4.31 -1.83
C PHE A 192 -16.87 -5.46 -2.09
N GLU A 193 -17.82 -5.28 -3.01
CA GLU A 193 -18.74 -6.34 -3.43
C GLU A 193 -17.97 -7.54 -4.02
N ALA A 194 -17.04 -7.30 -4.94
CA ALA A 194 -16.22 -8.35 -5.52
C ALA A 194 -15.32 -9.06 -4.50
N LEU A 195 -14.77 -8.33 -3.52
CA LEU A 195 -14.00 -8.93 -2.43
C LEU A 195 -14.88 -9.79 -1.53
N ALA A 196 -16.09 -9.33 -1.21
CA ALA A 196 -17.06 -10.08 -0.42
C ALA A 196 -17.48 -11.38 -1.13
N GLU A 197 -17.77 -11.32 -2.44
CA GLU A 197 -18.07 -12.49 -3.25
C GLU A 197 -16.90 -13.49 -3.29
N CYS A 198 -15.66 -12.99 -3.44
CA CYS A 198 -14.46 -13.80 -3.40
C CYS A 198 -14.35 -14.59 -2.09
N LEU A 199 -14.62 -13.95 -0.95
CA LEU A 199 -14.58 -14.60 0.36
C LEU A 199 -15.75 -15.58 0.56
N ALA A 200 -16.96 -15.25 0.09
CA ALA A 200 -18.15 -16.09 0.25
C ALA A 200 -18.07 -17.41 -0.56
N GLN A 201 -17.52 -17.38 -1.77
CA GLN A 201 -17.33 -18.56 -2.61
C GLN A 201 -16.43 -19.59 -1.95
N GLN A 202 -15.50 -19.15 -1.10
CA GLN A 202 -14.55 -20.03 -0.40
C GLN A 202 -15.19 -20.72 0.82
N ILE A 203 -16.19 -20.08 1.44
CA ILE A 203 -16.93 -20.69 2.58
C ILE A 203 -17.82 -21.82 2.10
N GLY A 204 -18.45 -21.69 0.92
CA GLY A 204 -19.30 -22.71 0.32
C GLY A 204 -18.56 -23.97 -0.16
N ALA A 205 -17.28 -23.86 -0.50
CA ALA A 205 -16.44 -25.00 -0.93
C ALA A 205 -15.91 -25.87 0.24
N ALA A 206 -16.01 -25.38 1.47
CA ALA A 206 -15.51 -26.06 2.68
C ALA A 206 -16.55 -26.95 3.37
N THR A 207 -17.81 -26.99 2.91
CA THR A 207 -18.84 -27.88 3.48
C THR A 207 -18.73 -29.25 2.80
N PRO A 208 -18.28 -30.30 3.51
CA PRO A 208 -18.27 -31.63 2.93
C PRO A 208 -19.72 -32.09 2.77
N THR A 209 -20.10 -32.46 1.56
CA THR A 209 -21.32 -33.23 1.30
C THR A 209 -21.17 -34.57 2.03
N THR A 210 -21.95 -34.74 3.09
CA THR A 210 -22.15 -35.99 3.83
C THR A 210 -22.73 -37.07 2.91
#